data_e27e88745d99fc1a5a269848a9b27ef8
#
_entry.id   e27e88745d99fc1a5a269848a9b27ef8
#
_cell.length_a   1.000
_cell.length_b   1.000
_cell.length_c   1.000
_cell.angle_alpha   90.00
_cell.angle_beta   90.00
_cell.angle_gamma   90.00
#
_symmetry.space_group_name_H-M   'P 1'
#
loop_
_entity.id
_entity.type
_entity.pdbx_description
1 polymer ?
#
loop_
_entity_poly.entity_id
_entity_poly.type
_entity_poly.pdbx_seq_one_letter_code
_entity_poly.pdbx_strand_id
1 'polypeptide(L)' 'MKISLKAMRTNANLNQKEVAAIMNISPNTLVNWESNRTSPDAIQLSKLCSIYKCTMDDIFLPDRLAKS' A
#
# COMPACT_ATOMS: atom_id res chain seq x y z
N MET A 1 -1.90 8.00 13.96
CA MET A 1 -1.25 6.69 14.08
C MET A 1 -0.98 6.13 12.70
N LYS A 2 0.21 5.56 12.50
CA LYS A 2 0.55 4.99 11.21
C LYS A 2 0.21 3.52 11.16
N ILE A 3 -0.35 3.09 10.05
CA ILE A 3 -0.85 1.73 9.87
C ILE A 3 -0.17 1.13 8.64
N SER A 4 0.16 -0.16 8.70
CA SER A 4 0.80 -0.84 7.57
C SER A 4 -0.15 -0.93 6.37
N LEU A 5 0.42 -1.12 5.18
CA LEU A 5 -0.37 -1.31 3.97
C LEU A 5 -1.32 -2.49 4.11
N LYS A 6 -0.85 -3.57 4.69
CA LYS A 6 -1.69 -4.76 4.90
C LYS A 6 -2.87 -4.44 5.82
N ALA A 7 -2.62 -3.74 6.91
CA ALA A 7 -3.68 -3.39 7.85
C ALA A 7 -4.70 -2.45 7.21
N MET A 8 -4.24 -1.48 6.42
CA MET A 8 -5.14 -0.59 5.70
C MET A 8 -6.03 -1.37 4.74
N ARG A 9 -5.43 -2.29 3.99
CA ARG A 9 -6.18 -3.13 3.06
C ARG A 9 -7.24 -3.95 3.79
N THR A 10 -6.84 -4.56 4.88
CA THR A 10 -7.75 -5.38 5.69
C THR A 10 -8.91 -4.53 6.24
N ASN A 11 -8.61 -3.33 6.71
CA ASN A 11 -9.64 -2.42 7.22
C ASN A 11 -10.61 -1.98 6.12
N ALA A 12 -10.15 -1.96 4.87
CA ALA A 12 -11.00 -1.62 3.74
C ALA A 12 -11.79 -2.82 3.22
N ASN A 13 -11.63 -3.99 3.83
CA ASN A 13 -12.31 -5.23 3.44
C ASN A 13 -11.97 -5.67 2.02
N LEU A 14 -10.71 -5.46 1.62
CA LEU A 14 -10.24 -5.83 0.29
C LEU A 14 -9.18 -6.92 0.42
N ASN A 15 -9.17 -7.85 -0.53
CA ASN A 15 -8.12 -8.85 -0.58
C ASN A 15 -7.03 -8.39 -1.56
N GLN A 16 -5.92 -9.12 -1.57
CA GLN A 16 -4.77 -8.74 -2.41
C GLN A 16 -5.10 -8.78 -3.89
N LYS A 17 -5.89 -9.75 -4.32
CA LYS A 17 -6.27 -9.85 -5.73
C LYS A 17 -7.11 -8.67 -6.16
N GLU A 18 -8.03 -8.23 -5.33
CA GLU A 18 -8.89 -7.10 -5.64
C GLU A 18 -8.08 -5.82 -5.80
N VAL A 19 -7.18 -5.56 -4.86
CA VAL A 19 -6.36 -4.35 -4.91
C VAL A 19 -5.40 -4.41 -6.11
N ALA A 20 -4.79 -5.56 -6.35
CA ALA A 20 -3.89 -5.71 -7.49
C ALA A 20 -4.62 -5.44 -8.81
N ALA A 21 -5.85 -5.93 -8.95
CA ALA A 21 -6.65 -5.67 -10.14
C ALA A 21 -6.95 -4.18 -10.30
N ILE A 22 -7.33 -3.51 -9.22
CA ILE A 22 -7.63 -2.08 -9.26
C ILE A 22 -6.38 -1.28 -9.63
N MET A 23 -5.23 -1.68 -9.09
CA MET A 23 -3.95 -1.02 -9.35
C MET A 23 -3.32 -1.41 -10.67
N ASN A 24 -3.86 -2.43 -11.32
CA ASN A 24 -3.29 -2.98 -12.56
C ASN A 24 -1.85 -3.47 -12.36
N ILE A 25 -1.63 -4.18 -11.27
CA ILE A 25 -0.35 -4.79 -10.94
C ILE A 25 -0.57 -6.27 -10.65
N SER A 26 0.51 -7.05 -10.59
CA SER A 26 0.38 -8.45 -10.20
C SER A 26 0.15 -8.55 -8.69
N PRO A 27 -0.59 -9.57 -8.23
CA PRO A 27 -0.72 -9.78 -6.79
C PRO A 27 0.60 -9.94 -6.07
N ASN A 28 1.61 -10.50 -6.75
CA ASN A 28 2.93 -10.68 -6.15
C ASN A 28 3.60 -9.33 -5.86
N THR A 29 3.38 -8.34 -6.70
CA THR A 29 3.90 -6.99 -6.46
C THR A 29 3.33 -6.44 -5.16
N LEU A 30 2.03 -6.60 -4.95
CA LEU A 30 1.39 -6.14 -3.74
C LEU A 30 1.90 -6.89 -2.51
N VAL A 31 2.10 -8.21 -2.64
CA VAL A 31 2.68 -9.00 -1.56
C VAL A 31 4.05 -8.45 -1.17
N ASN A 32 4.88 -8.12 -2.16
CA ASN A 32 6.20 -7.57 -1.90
C ASN A 32 6.13 -6.22 -1.19
N TRP A 33 5.18 -5.38 -1.56
CA TRP A 33 4.99 -4.10 -0.87
C TRP A 33 4.56 -4.32 0.57
N GLU A 34 3.65 -5.25 0.80
CA GLU A 34 3.13 -5.51 2.15
C GLU A 34 4.16 -6.17 3.05
N SER A 35 5.10 -6.91 2.47
CA SER A 35 6.18 -7.55 3.23
C SER A 35 7.44 -6.69 3.29
N ASN A 36 7.39 -5.48 2.75
CA ASN A 36 8.50 -4.52 2.76
C ASN A 36 9.72 -4.96 1.97
N ARG A 37 9.55 -5.86 1.02
CA ARG A 37 10.65 -6.24 0.12
C ARG A 37 10.88 -5.15 -0.91
N THR A 38 9.82 -4.55 -1.38
CA THR A 38 9.86 -3.40 -2.27
C THR A 38 8.87 -2.38 -1.75
N SER A 39 8.89 -1.19 -2.30
CA SER A 39 7.98 -0.12 -1.89
C SER A 39 7.30 0.49 -3.11
N PRO A 40 6.03 0.88 -2.98
CA PRO A 40 5.38 1.63 -4.06
C PRO A 40 6.03 3.00 -4.20
N ASP A 41 6.03 3.54 -5.43
CA ASP A 41 6.48 4.91 -5.61
C ASP A 41 5.37 5.88 -5.16
N ALA A 42 5.65 7.18 -5.25
CA ALA A 42 4.71 8.19 -4.76
C ALA A 42 3.36 8.14 -5.48
N ILE A 43 3.38 7.89 -6.79
CA ILE A 43 2.14 7.81 -7.57
C ILE A 43 1.34 6.58 -7.16
N GLN A 44 2.01 5.45 -7.03
CA GLN A 44 1.36 4.20 -6.62
C GLN A 44 0.81 4.31 -5.20
N LEU A 45 1.57 4.92 -4.31
CA LEU A 45 1.12 5.11 -2.94
C LEU A 45 -0.10 6.01 -2.88
N SER A 46 -0.12 7.06 -3.69
CA SER A 46 -1.29 7.93 -3.77
C SER A 46 -2.54 7.18 -4.22
N LYS A 47 -2.39 6.27 -5.20
CA LYS A 47 -3.51 5.44 -5.65
C LYS A 47 -3.99 4.50 -4.55
N LEU A 48 -3.06 3.89 -3.81
CA LEU A 48 -3.43 3.04 -2.69
C LEU A 48 -4.19 3.83 -1.63
N CYS A 49 -3.76 5.03 -1.34
CA CYS A 49 -4.45 5.89 -0.38
C CYS A 49 -5.88 6.20 -0.83
N SER A 50 -6.10 6.43 -2.12
CA SER A 50 -7.44 6.61 -2.65
C SER A 50 -8.29 5.36 -2.47
N ILE A 51 -7.72 4.20 -2.76
CA ILE A 51 -8.44 2.92 -2.64
C ILE A 51 -8.81 2.66 -1.18
N TYR A 52 -7.87 2.90 -0.27
CA TYR A 52 -8.05 2.61 1.16
C TYR A 52 -8.70 3.76 1.92
N LYS A 53 -8.94 4.89 1.25
CA LYS A 53 -9.57 6.08 1.85
C LYS A 53 -8.79 6.58 3.06
N CYS A 54 -7.49 6.72 2.87
CA CYS A 54 -6.61 7.23 3.91
C CYS A 54 -5.67 8.27 3.30
N THR A 55 -4.89 8.93 4.15
CA THR A 55 -3.85 9.85 3.68
C THR A 55 -2.51 9.12 3.68
N MET A 56 -1.55 9.66 2.94
CA MET A 56 -0.21 9.08 2.92
C MET A 56 0.44 9.10 4.31
N ASP A 57 0.05 10.06 5.14
CA ASP A 57 0.59 10.15 6.50
C ASP A 57 0.10 9.04 7.41
N ASP A 58 -1.01 8.40 7.08
CA ASP A 58 -1.59 7.34 7.89
C ASP A 58 -0.90 6.00 7.68
N ILE A 59 -0.11 5.88 6.61
CA ILE A 59 0.51 4.59 6.25
C ILE A 59 1.93 4.52 6.78
N PHE A 60 2.23 3.41 7.47
CA PHE A 60 3.58 3.13 7.89
C PHE A 60 4.38 2.51 6.73
N LEU A 61 5.51 3.11 6.41
CA LEU A 61 6.44 2.59 5.42
C LEU A 61 7.83 2.55 6.01
N PRO A 62 8.66 1.60 5.56
CA PRO A 62 10.05 1.57 6.00
C PRO A 62 10.80 2.83 5.56
N ASP A 63 11.93 3.05 6.18
CA ASP A 63 12.72 4.26 6.06
C ASP A 63 13.12 4.68 4.66
N ARG A 64 13.15 3.76 3.71
CA ARG A 64 13.65 4.13 2.40
C ARG A 64 12.85 5.24 1.72
N LEU A 65 11.59 5.41 2.08
CA LEU A 65 10.79 6.52 1.59
C LEU A 65 10.83 7.71 2.54
N ALA A 66 11.03 7.45 3.81
CA ALA A 66 11.07 8.52 4.80
C ALA A 66 12.35 9.33 4.76
N LYS A 67 13.37 8.80 4.12
CA LYS A 67 14.68 9.47 4.08
C LYS A 67 14.85 10.45 2.94
N SER A 68 13.94 10.54 2.08
CA SER A 68 14.06 11.43 0.94
C SER A 68 14.28 12.89 1.34
#